data_73be2a359f693669ec6039244fec47ca
#
_entry.id   73be2a359f693669ec6039244fec47ca
#
_cell.length_a   1.000
_cell.length_b   1.000
_cell.length_c   1.000
_cell.angle_alpha   90.00
_cell.angle_beta   90.00
_cell.angle_gamma   90.00
#
_symmetry.space_group_name_H-M   'P 1'
#
loop_
_entity.id
_entity.type
_entity.pdbx_description
1 polymer ?
#
loop_
_entity_poly.entity_id
_entity_poly.type
_entity_poly.pdbx_seq_one_letter_code
_entity_poly.pdbx_strand_id
1 'polypeptide(L)'
;TTAQEMFEKTMSQRPSDVVICAAAVADWKLIPETQKNEKFNPNTKIKKTDEPLTFKTIKNPDIISEIANSKSKPKLIIGFSAETENVVENARDKLKTKNIDLIIANDVSNNRVFGKESNKVYVIDKKECEEWPEQNKKSVAFKIADRICDILSCK
;
A
#
# COMPACT_ATOMS: atom_id res chain seq x y z
N THR A 1 -1.07 15.92 -2.91
CA THR A 1 -0.48 14.73 -3.57
C THR A 1 -1.56 13.68 -3.78
N THR A 2 -1.73 13.22 -4.99
CA THR A 2 -2.75 12.26 -5.40
C THR A 2 -2.13 10.87 -5.61
N ALA A 3 -2.96 9.81 -5.63
CA ALA A 3 -2.51 8.46 -5.99
C ALA A 3 -1.90 8.42 -7.40
N GLN A 4 -2.43 9.21 -8.34
CA GLN A 4 -1.91 9.33 -9.70
C GLN A 4 -0.50 9.94 -9.72
N GLU A 5 -0.28 11.06 -9.01
CA GLU A 5 1.05 11.69 -8.90
C GLU A 5 2.06 10.75 -8.23
N MET A 6 1.63 10.01 -7.20
CA MET A 6 2.49 9.02 -6.55
C MET A 6 2.87 7.90 -7.53
N PHE A 7 1.91 7.39 -8.29
CA PHE A 7 2.16 6.39 -9.33
C PHE A 7 3.19 6.89 -10.35
N GLU A 8 2.98 8.06 -10.94
CA GLU A 8 3.88 8.66 -11.93
C GLU A 8 5.29 8.87 -11.38
N LYS A 9 5.40 9.40 -10.15
CA LYS A 9 6.68 9.58 -9.48
C LYS A 9 7.39 8.25 -9.21
N THR A 10 6.67 7.25 -8.73
CA THR A 10 7.24 5.92 -8.47
C THR A 10 7.75 5.29 -9.77
N MET A 11 6.98 5.37 -10.85
CA MET A 11 7.37 4.81 -12.14
C MET A 11 8.57 5.56 -12.75
N SER A 12 8.70 6.87 -12.52
CA SER A 12 9.84 7.68 -13.03
C SER A 12 11.16 7.39 -12.31
N GLN A 13 11.15 6.80 -11.12
CA GLN A 13 12.36 6.44 -10.35
C GLN A 13 12.91 5.05 -10.69
N ARG A 14 12.40 4.43 -11.74
CA ARG A 14 12.81 3.08 -12.13
C ARG A 14 13.88 3.11 -13.23
N PRO A 15 14.76 2.10 -13.34
CA PRO A 15 14.75 0.83 -12.60
C PRO A 15 15.29 0.95 -11.16
N SER A 16 14.80 0.05 -10.27
CA SER A 16 15.28 -0.09 -8.88
C SER A 16 15.37 -1.58 -8.53
N ASP A 17 16.31 -1.96 -7.65
CA ASP A 17 16.48 -3.35 -7.23
C ASP A 17 15.39 -3.77 -6.23
N VAL A 18 15.02 -2.87 -5.33
CA VAL A 18 14.00 -3.10 -4.27
C VAL A 18 12.97 -1.99 -4.29
N VAL A 19 11.72 -2.36 -4.14
CA VAL A 19 10.63 -1.41 -3.91
C VAL A 19 9.87 -1.81 -2.65
N ILE A 20 9.67 -0.84 -1.75
CA ILE A 20 8.91 -1.00 -0.51
C ILE A 20 7.71 -0.06 -0.56
N CYS A 21 6.51 -0.62 -0.63
CA CYS A 21 5.25 0.12 -0.66
C CYS A 21 4.61 0.14 0.74
N ALA A 22 4.99 1.13 1.56
CA ALA A 22 4.49 1.29 2.92
C ALA A 22 3.40 2.36 3.06
N ALA A 23 3.16 3.16 2.02
CA ALA A 23 2.15 4.22 2.05
C ALA A 23 0.74 3.64 1.91
N ALA A 24 -0.19 4.15 2.72
CA ALA A 24 -1.61 3.86 2.58
C ALA A 24 -2.20 4.70 1.43
N VAL A 25 -2.45 4.06 0.30
CA VAL A 25 -3.09 4.68 -0.87
C VAL A 25 -4.53 4.17 -0.94
N ALA A 26 -5.49 5.10 -0.98
CA ALA A 26 -6.90 4.71 -1.11
C ALA A 26 -7.16 4.04 -2.47
N ASP A 27 -7.93 2.96 -2.48
CA ASP A 27 -8.32 2.26 -3.72
C ASP A 27 -9.24 3.10 -4.60
N TRP A 28 -9.98 4.02 -4.00
CA TRP A 28 -10.98 4.83 -4.67
C TRP A 28 -10.79 6.31 -4.39
N LYS A 29 -10.95 7.14 -5.41
CA LYS A 29 -11.10 8.59 -5.25
C LYS A 29 -12.55 9.00 -5.48
N LEU A 30 -13.02 9.98 -4.72
CA LEU A 30 -14.33 10.59 -4.89
C LEU A 30 -14.25 11.75 -5.90
N ILE A 31 -15.17 11.78 -6.83
CA ILE A 31 -15.35 12.89 -7.76
C ILE A 31 -16.78 13.39 -7.62
N PRO A 32 -17.00 14.69 -7.35
CA PRO A 32 -18.35 15.24 -7.33
C PRO A 32 -18.99 15.08 -8.69
N GLU A 33 -20.23 14.62 -8.70
CA GLU A 33 -21.05 14.56 -9.89
C GLU A 33 -21.66 15.96 -10.12
N THR A 34 -21.01 16.75 -10.96
CA THR A 34 -21.57 18.04 -11.33
C THR A 34 -22.64 17.85 -12.42
N GLN A 35 -23.80 18.49 -12.26
CA GLN A 35 -24.88 18.45 -13.26
C GLN A 35 -24.49 19.09 -14.60
N LYS A 36 -23.39 19.80 -14.66
CA LYS A 36 -22.82 20.39 -15.85
C LYS A 36 -21.53 19.68 -16.19
N ASN A 37 -21.28 19.38 -17.46
CA ASN A 37 -20.08 18.75 -18.04
C ASN A 37 -18.75 19.49 -17.72
N GLU A 38 -18.64 20.14 -16.59
CA GLU A 38 -17.44 20.84 -16.16
C GLU A 38 -16.45 19.83 -15.55
N LYS A 39 -15.22 19.85 -16.04
CA LYS A 39 -14.14 19.06 -15.48
C LYS A 39 -13.92 19.47 -14.03
N PHE A 40 -14.15 18.56 -13.09
CA PHE A 40 -13.87 18.79 -11.68
C PHE A 40 -12.41 19.13 -11.48
N ASN A 41 -12.14 20.30 -10.90
CA ASN A 41 -10.81 20.69 -10.46
C ASN A 41 -10.69 20.45 -8.94
N PRO A 42 -9.87 19.50 -8.48
CA PRO A 42 -9.74 19.18 -7.05
C PRO A 42 -9.20 20.35 -6.20
N ASN A 43 -8.58 21.33 -6.83
CA ASN A 43 -8.06 22.52 -6.14
C ASN A 43 -9.12 23.64 -6.00
N THR A 44 -10.32 23.45 -6.53
CA THR A 44 -11.38 24.45 -6.44
C THR A 44 -12.29 24.14 -5.26
N LYS A 45 -12.51 25.13 -4.40
CA LYS A 45 -13.45 25.00 -3.28
C LYS A 45 -14.86 24.75 -3.79
N ILE A 46 -15.46 23.63 -3.36
CA ILE A 46 -16.87 23.33 -3.62
C ILE A 46 -17.71 24.37 -2.86
N LYS A 47 -18.51 25.15 -3.59
CA LYS A 47 -19.42 26.11 -2.97
C LYS A 47 -20.52 25.38 -2.22
N LYS A 48 -20.91 25.93 -1.08
CA LYS A 48 -22.03 25.43 -0.28
C LYS A 48 -23.33 25.64 -1.07
N THR A 49 -24.10 24.58 -1.23
CA THR A 49 -25.41 24.57 -1.88
C THR A 49 -26.42 23.95 -0.90
N ASP A 50 -27.70 24.26 -1.07
CA ASP A 50 -28.79 23.64 -0.28
C ASP A 50 -29.15 22.25 -0.82
N GLU A 51 -28.67 21.89 -2.00
CA GLU A 51 -28.91 20.58 -2.61
C GLU A 51 -27.83 19.55 -2.17
N PRO A 52 -28.22 18.26 -2.02
CA PRO A 52 -27.28 17.19 -1.74
C PRO A 52 -26.20 17.07 -2.83
N LEU A 53 -24.97 16.86 -2.41
CA LEU A 53 -23.86 16.57 -3.33
C LEU A 53 -23.75 15.08 -3.57
N THR A 54 -23.80 14.70 -4.84
CA THR A 54 -23.55 13.32 -5.27
C THR A 54 -22.08 13.15 -5.69
N PHE A 55 -21.48 12.03 -5.29
CA PHE A 55 -20.10 11.72 -5.65
C PHE A 55 -20.06 10.38 -6.39
N LYS A 56 -19.25 10.33 -7.44
CA LYS A 56 -18.84 9.08 -8.09
C LYS A 56 -17.50 8.62 -7.52
N THR A 57 -17.34 7.30 -7.40
CA THR A 57 -16.04 6.70 -7.08
C THR A 57 -15.34 6.27 -8.36
N ILE A 58 -14.05 6.56 -8.46
CA ILE A 58 -13.19 6.08 -9.54
C ILE A 58 -12.00 5.37 -8.91
N LYS A 59 -11.63 4.21 -9.45
CA LYS A 59 -10.46 3.47 -8.98
C LYS A 59 -9.19 4.31 -9.14
N ASN A 60 -8.39 4.33 -8.10
CA ASN A 60 -7.01 4.79 -8.17
C ASN A 60 -6.11 3.70 -8.81
N PRO A 61 -4.93 4.06 -9.35
CA PRO A 61 -3.97 3.06 -9.83
C PRO A 61 -3.48 2.19 -8.65
N ASP A 62 -3.44 0.88 -8.85
CA ASP A 62 -2.82 -0.05 -7.92
C ASP A 62 -1.30 -0.06 -8.14
N ILE A 63 -0.62 0.87 -7.48
CA ILE A 63 0.80 1.17 -7.71
C ILE A 63 1.68 -0.08 -7.59
N ILE A 64 1.48 -0.89 -6.55
CA ILE A 64 2.30 -2.06 -6.30
C ILE A 64 2.09 -3.15 -7.35
N SER A 65 0.85 -3.36 -7.79
CA SER A 65 0.52 -4.29 -8.87
C SER A 65 1.09 -3.85 -10.21
N GLU A 66 1.04 -2.56 -10.53
CA GLU A 66 1.63 -2.00 -11.74
C GLU A 66 3.16 -2.16 -11.76
N ILE A 67 3.82 -1.96 -10.62
CA ILE A 67 5.25 -2.20 -10.46
C ILE A 67 5.57 -3.68 -10.67
N ALA A 68 4.82 -4.58 -10.03
CA ALA A 68 5.05 -6.01 -10.07
C ALA A 68 4.88 -6.62 -11.46
N ASN A 69 4.02 -6.04 -12.30
CA ASN A 69 3.73 -6.50 -13.66
C ASN A 69 4.47 -5.71 -14.75
N SER A 70 5.32 -4.76 -14.37
CA SER A 70 6.05 -3.94 -15.33
C SER A 70 7.23 -4.69 -15.97
N LYS A 71 7.65 -4.27 -17.17
CA LYS A 71 8.82 -4.85 -17.89
C LYS A 71 10.12 -4.74 -17.10
N SER A 72 10.27 -3.73 -16.24
CA SER A 72 11.43 -3.51 -15.38
C SER A 72 11.08 -3.84 -13.91
N LYS A 73 10.51 -5.04 -13.68
CA LYS A 73 10.17 -5.52 -12.34
C LYS A 73 11.41 -5.49 -11.43
N PRO A 74 11.32 -4.94 -10.20
CA PRO A 74 12.36 -5.04 -9.18
C PRO A 74 12.71 -6.50 -8.83
N LYS A 75 13.92 -6.72 -8.31
CA LYS A 75 14.34 -8.03 -7.78
C LYS A 75 13.53 -8.42 -6.55
N LEU A 76 13.06 -7.43 -5.78
CA LEU A 76 12.27 -7.63 -4.57
C LEU A 76 11.22 -6.53 -4.43
N ILE A 77 9.97 -6.94 -4.25
CA ILE A 77 8.84 -6.04 -4.01
C ILE A 77 8.21 -6.39 -2.67
N ILE A 78 8.15 -5.40 -1.77
CA ILE A 78 7.61 -5.53 -0.42
C ILE A 78 6.36 -4.66 -0.30
N GLY A 79 5.24 -5.28 0.09
CA GLY A 79 4.00 -4.58 0.42
C GLY A 79 3.76 -4.52 1.92
N PHE A 80 2.93 -3.58 2.33
CA PHE A 80 2.37 -3.52 3.68
C PHE A 80 0.86 -3.69 3.61
N SER A 81 0.29 -4.37 4.58
CA SER A 81 -1.17 -4.43 4.75
C SER A 81 -1.57 -4.19 6.20
N ALA A 82 -2.77 -3.65 6.37
CA ALA A 82 -3.42 -3.47 7.66
C ALA A 82 -4.76 -4.20 7.58
N GLU A 83 -4.92 -5.22 8.42
CA GLU A 83 -6.09 -6.09 8.40
C GLU A 83 -6.78 -6.06 9.75
N THR A 84 -8.11 -6.08 9.74
CA THR A 84 -8.94 -6.13 10.96
C THR A 84 -9.32 -7.55 11.35
N GLU A 85 -9.24 -8.49 10.41
CA GLU A 85 -9.59 -9.91 10.57
C GLU A 85 -8.83 -10.76 9.56
N ASN A 86 -8.68 -12.05 9.84
CA ASN A 86 -8.03 -13.02 8.95
C ASN A 86 -6.68 -12.53 8.37
N VAL A 87 -5.87 -11.87 9.23
CA VAL A 87 -4.66 -11.12 8.84
C VAL A 87 -3.76 -11.91 7.91
N VAL A 88 -3.44 -13.15 8.25
CA VAL A 88 -2.50 -13.98 7.48
C VAL A 88 -3.10 -14.42 6.15
N GLU A 89 -4.38 -14.81 6.14
CA GLU A 89 -5.07 -15.27 4.94
C GLU A 89 -5.22 -14.12 3.93
N ASN A 90 -5.75 -12.98 4.38
CA ASN A 90 -5.91 -11.77 3.56
C ASN A 90 -4.56 -11.29 3.00
N ALA A 91 -3.50 -11.33 3.80
CA ALA A 91 -2.16 -10.96 3.36
C ALA A 91 -1.60 -11.94 2.32
N ARG A 92 -1.81 -13.25 2.49
CA ARG A 92 -1.42 -14.27 1.49
C ARG A 92 -2.14 -14.06 0.15
N ASP A 93 -3.41 -13.74 0.18
CA ASP A 93 -4.19 -13.46 -1.03
C ASP A 93 -3.71 -12.20 -1.72
N LYS A 94 -3.41 -11.14 -0.97
CA LYS A 94 -2.80 -9.91 -1.51
C LYS A 94 -1.42 -10.17 -2.10
N LEU A 95 -0.58 -10.98 -1.46
CA LEU A 95 0.73 -11.34 -1.97
C LEU A 95 0.63 -12.03 -3.34
N LYS A 96 -0.32 -12.96 -3.49
CA LYS A 96 -0.55 -13.67 -4.76
C LYS A 96 -1.16 -12.76 -5.83
N THR A 97 -2.27 -12.09 -5.50
CA THR A 97 -3.02 -11.28 -6.48
C THR A 97 -2.25 -10.08 -6.99
N LYS A 98 -1.39 -9.49 -6.15
CA LYS A 98 -0.53 -8.36 -6.53
C LYS A 98 0.83 -8.79 -7.10
N ASN A 99 1.12 -10.10 -7.14
CA ASN A 99 2.37 -10.67 -7.67
C ASN A 99 3.64 -10.07 -7.03
N ILE A 100 3.61 -9.88 -5.71
CA ILE A 100 4.71 -9.34 -4.91
C ILE A 100 5.47 -10.46 -4.19
N ASP A 101 6.63 -10.13 -3.64
CA ASP A 101 7.54 -11.15 -3.10
C ASP A 101 7.43 -11.29 -1.58
N LEU A 102 7.13 -10.19 -0.88
CA LEU A 102 7.01 -10.14 0.58
C LEU A 102 5.89 -9.19 0.98
N ILE A 103 5.12 -9.54 2.00
CA ILE A 103 4.12 -8.66 2.61
C ILE A 103 4.30 -8.60 4.13
N ILE A 104 4.27 -7.38 4.66
CA ILE A 104 4.31 -7.11 6.09
C ILE A 104 2.88 -6.76 6.52
N ALA A 105 2.22 -7.69 7.20
CA ALA A 105 0.84 -7.52 7.61
C ALA A 105 0.73 -7.11 9.07
N ASN A 106 -0.03 -6.05 9.32
CA ASN A 106 -0.34 -5.53 10.65
C ASN A 106 -1.75 -5.93 11.05
N ASP A 107 -1.93 -6.43 12.26
CA ASP A 107 -3.24 -6.61 12.88
C ASP A 107 -3.71 -5.26 13.46
N VAL A 108 -4.75 -4.68 12.87
CA VAL A 108 -5.32 -3.40 13.33
C VAL A 108 -6.73 -3.56 13.95
N SER A 109 -7.15 -4.80 14.27
CA SER A 109 -8.49 -5.14 14.76
C SER A 109 -8.91 -4.38 16.04
N ASN A 110 -7.94 -3.98 16.86
CA ASN A 110 -8.22 -3.38 18.15
C ASN A 110 -7.93 -1.86 18.21
N ASN A 111 -7.89 -1.15 17.09
CA ASN A 111 -7.45 0.26 17.00
C ASN A 111 -6.08 0.52 17.64
N ARG A 112 -5.28 -0.54 17.83
CA ARG A 112 -4.04 -0.50 18.64
C ARG A 112 -2.82 -0.02 17.88
N VAL A 113 -2.90 0.11 16.56
CA VAL A 113 -1.72 0.35 15.70
C VAL A 113 -1.61 1.80 15.22
N PHE A 114 -2.74 2.48 15.01
CA PHE A 114 -2.72 3.88 14.59
C PHE A 114 -2.28 4.78 15.75
N GLY A 115 -1.14 5.47 15.57
CA GLY A 115 -0.60 6.41 16.55
C GLY A 115 0.29 5.76 17.64
N LYS A 116 0.45 4.43 17.70
CA LYS A 116 1.38 3.77 18.62
C LYS A 116 2.76 3.61 18.00
N GLU A 117 3.76 3.56 18.87
CA GLU A 117 5.18 3.35 18.49
C GLU A 117 5.53 1.87 18.28
N SER A 118 4.68 0.94 18.77
CA SER A 118 4.89 -0.52 18.65
C SER A 118 3.90 -1.18 17.71
N ASN A 119 4.33 -2.26 17.06
CA ASN A 119 3.54 -3.11 16.20
C ASN A 119 3.89 -4.58 16.39
N LYS A 120 2.86 -5.44 16.30
CA LYS A 120 2.98 -6.87 16.02
C LYS A 120 2.75 -7.05 14.52
N VAL A 121 3.66 -7.71 13.82
CA VAL A 121 3.56 -7.91 12.37
C VAL A 121 3.73 -9.37 11.98
N TYR A 122 3.11 -9.75 10.89
CA TYR A 122 3.34 -11.01 10.19
C TYR A 122 4.14 -10.73 8.93
N VAL A 123 5.25 -11.42 8.77
CA VAL A 123 6.11 -11.35 7.59
C VAL A 123 5.84 -12.57 6.74
N ILE A 124 5.29 -12.37 5.54
CA ILE A 124 4.75 -13.43 4.72
C ILE A 124 5.37 -13.38 3.33
N ASP A 125 5.97 -14.48 2.91
CA ASP A 125 6.40 -14.72 1.55
C ASP A 125 5.63 -15.89 0.92
N LYS A 126 6.06 -16.36 -0.27
CA LYS A 126 5.41 -17.48 -0.98
C LYS A 126 5.53 -18.82 -0.25
N LYS A 127 6.48 -18.97 0.66
CA LYS A 127 6.80 -20.24 1.34
C LYS A 127 6.40 -20.21 2.81
N GLU A 128 6.68 -19.11 3.49
CA GLU A 128 6.66 -19.01 4.93
C GLU A 128 5.77 -17.88 5.43
N CYS A 129 5.36 -17.98 6.68
CA CYS A 129 4.71 -16.95 7.45
C CYS A 129 5.38 -16.90 8.82
N GLU A 130 6.06 -15.82 9.11
CA GLU A 130 6.73 -15.58 10.37
C GLU A 130 5.97 -14.53 11.18
N GLU A 131 5.65 -14.84 12.42
CA GLU A 131 5.08 -13.88 13.36
C GLU A 131 6.20 -13.19 14.13
N TRP A 132 6.30 -11.87 14.00
CA TRP A 132 7.20 -11.08 14.83
C TRP A 132 6.44 -10.52 16.03
N PRO A 133 6.95 -10.73 17.26
CA PRO A 133 6.31 -10.23 18.46
C PRO A 133 6.22 -8.71 18.45
N GLU A 134 5.35 -8.17 19.31
CA GLU A 134 5.20 -6.73 19.44
C GLU A 134 6.53 -6.05 19.75
N GLN A 135 6.91 -5.11 18.93
CA GLN A 135 8.15 -4.35 19.02
C GLN A 135 7.98 -2.95 18.43
N ASN A 136 8.90 -2.03 18.73
CA ASN A 136 8.81 -0.69 18.18
C ASN A 136 9.03 -0.67 16.67
N LYS A 137 8.45 0.31 15.99
CA LYS A 137 8.49 0.45 14.52
C LYS A 137 9.91 0.52 13.96
N LYS A 138 10.86 1.08 14.74
CA LYS A 138 12.27 1.16 14.35
C LYS A 138 12.91 -0.23 14.31
N SER A 139 12.63 -1.07 15.30
CA SER A 139 13.11 -2.46 15.33
C SER A 139 12.53 -3.28 14.18
N VAL A 140 11.23 -3.11 13.87
CA VAL A 140 10.59 -3.72 12.70
C VAL A 140 11.31 -3.30 11.42
N ALA A 141 11.61 -2.01 11.26
CA ALA A 141 12.29 -1.49 10.08
C ALA A 141 13.70 -2.08 9.91
N PHE A 142 14.49 -2.21 10.98
CA PHE A 142 15.80 -2.84 10.93
C PHE A 142 15.72 -4.31 10.53
N LYS A 143 14.80 -5.07 11.13
CA LYS A 143 14.60 -6.49 10.76
C LYS A 143 14.17 -6.67 9.31
N ILE A 144 13.35 -5.76 8.79
CA ILE A 144 13.00 -5.75 7.36
C ILE A 144 14.24 -5.49 6.51
N ALA A 145 15.09 -4.54 6.89
CA ALA A 145 16.33 -4.25 6.17
C ALA A 145 17.28 -5.46 6.17
N ASP A 146 17.45 -6.13 7.31
CA ASP A 146 18.25 -7.36 7.42
C ASP A 146 17.67 -8.46 6.51
N ARG A 147 16.35 -8.68 6.54
CA ARG A 147 15.67 -9.65 5.67
C ARG A 147 15.86 -9.35 4.18
N ILE A 148 15.87 -8.07 3.79
CA ILE A 148 16.17 -7.64 2.41
C ILE A 148 17.61 -8.04 2.03
N CYS A 149 18.58 -7.77 2.91
CA CYS A 149 19.98 -8.13 2.69
C CYS A 149 20.13 -9.64 2.50
N ASP A 150 19.51 -10.46 3.35
CA ASP A 150 19.55 -11.91 3.26
C ASP A 150 18.98 -12.41 1.91
N ILE A 151 17.81 -11.91 1.51
CA ILE A 151 17.15 -12.30 0.25
C ILE A 151 18.02 -11.91 -0.97
N LEU A 152 18.68 -10.76 -0.93
CA LEU A 152 19.49 -10.29 -2.05
C LEU A 152 20.88 -10.96 -2.09
N SER A 153 21.43 -11.34 -0.93
CA SER A 153 22.73 -12.03 -0.83
C SER A 153 22.66 -13.50 -1.25
N CYS A 154 21.47 -14.10 -1.20
CA CYS A 154 21.23 -15.49 -1.62
C CYS A 154 20.92 -15.63 -3.12
N LYS A 155 20.91 -14.55 -3.87
CA LYS A 155 20.70 -14.51 -5.34
C LYS A 155 21.99 -14.13 -6.04
#